data_3daec0d4efca2d354485e56e2ddf6b76
#
_entry.id   3daec0d4efca2d354485e56e2ddf6b76
#
_cell.length_a   1.000
_cell.length_b   1.000
_cell.length_c   1.000
_cell.angle_alpha   90.00
_cell.angle_beta   90.00
_cell.angle_gamma   90.00
#
_symmetry.space_group_name_H-M   'P 1'
#
loop_
_entity.id
_entity.type
_entity.pdbx_description
1 polymer ?
#
loop_
_entity_poly.entity_id
_entity_poly.type
_entity_poly.pdbx_seq_one_letter_code
_entity_poly.pdbx_strand_id
1 'polypeptide(L)'
;VRETEVVSTDNDRTPPVTSASIIVLTLARRVESELNAGLAALDLTVGRLGLLGHISGVPGASFSELARMSGISVQSAHTAVKALVAAGLVRDRTARAGSASAIELTADGERLLRTAQEVVTEVDERLFGAAADPVQRRIGTAVVDAFRGMGT
;
A
#
# COMPACT_ATOMS: atom_id res chain seq x y z
N VAL A 1 -24.84 -50.43 36.16
CA VAL A 1 -23.91 -49.30 36.02
C VAL A 1 -23.76 -49.00 34.53
N ARG A 2 -24.37 -47.89 34.07
CA ARG A 2 -24.29 -47.44 32.70
C ARG A 2 -23.19 -46.36 32.66
N GLU A 3 -22.12 -46.64 31.94
CA GLU A 3 -21.12 -45.67 31.55
C GLU A 3 -21.75 -44.70 30.55
N THR A 4 -21.79 -43.43 30.96
CA THR A 4 -22.17 -42.35 30.08
C THR A 4 -20.91 -41.91 29.31
N GLU A 5 -20.85 -42.29 28.06
CA GLU A 5 -19.84 -41.87 27.11
C GLU A 5 -20.01 -40.35 26.84
N VAL A 6 -19.07 -39.57 27.32
CA VAL A 6 -19.00 -38.12 27.04
C VAL A 6 -18.50 -37.97 25.62
N VAL A 7 -19.41 -37.74 24.69
CA VAL A 7 -19.07 -37.32 23.32
C VAL A 7 -18.50 -35.91 23.41
N SER A 8 -17.18 -35.81 23.32
CA SER A 8 -16.47 -34.56 23.16
C SER A 8 -16.73 -34.04 21.75
N THR A 9 -17.60 -33.05 21.63
CA THR A 9 -17.82 -32.32 20.38
C THR A 9 -16.65 -31.40 20.13
N ASP A 10 -15.60 -31.95 19.52
CA ASP A 10 -14.51 -31.17 18.90
C ASP A 10 -15.05 -30.49 17.63
N ASN A 11 -15.68 -29.33 17.78
CA ASN A 11 -16.30 -28.57 16.70
C ASN A 11 -15.59 -27.22 16.49
N ASP A 12 -14.25 -27.20 16.59
CA ASP A 12 -13.44 -26.01 16.23
C ASP A 12 -12.51 -26.35 15.03
N ARG A 13 -13.11 -26.88 13.96
CA ARG A 13 -12.41 -27.06 12.69
C ARG A 13 -12.78 -25.95 11.72
N THR A 14 -12.13 -24.82 11.86
CA THR A 14 -12.03 -23.89 10.72
C THR A 14 -11.42 -24.68 9.54
N PRO A 15 -12.11 -24.77 8.39
CA PRO A 15 -11.56 -25.50 7.24
C PRO A 15 -10.17 -24.95 6.91
N PRO A 16 -9.17 -25.80 6.68
CA PRO A 16 -7.85 -25.32 6.33
C PRO A 16 -7.93 -24.53 5.03
N VAL A 17 -7.59 -23.24 5.08
CA VAL A 17 -7.46 -22.41 3.88
C VAL A 17 -6.19 -22.87 3.18
N THR A 18 -6.33 -23.62 2.09
CA THR A 18 -5.21 -24.20 1.32
C THR A 18 -4.85 -23.41 0.07
N SER A 19 -5.68 -22.43 -0.33
CA SER A 19 -5.42 -21.59 -1.51
C SER A 19 -4.36 -20.52 -1.22
N ALA A 20 -3.21 -20.62 -1.86
CA ALA A 20 -2.15 -19.62 -1.77
C ALA A 20 -2.64 -18.20 -2.14
N SER A 21 -3.50 -18.09 -3.16
CA SER A 21 -4.06 -16.80 -3.59
C SER A 21 -4.89 -16.13 -2.50
N ILE A 22 -5.74 -16.89 -1.80
CA ILE A 22 -6.57 -16.37 -0.70
C ILE A 22 -5.69 -15.99 0.49
N ILE A 23 -4.67 -16.78 0.80
CA ILE A 23 -3.73 -16.48 1.89
C ILE A 23 -2.96 -15.20 1.58
N VAL A 24 -2.45 -15.04 0.35
CA VAL A 24 -1.73 -13.83 -0.08
C VAL A 24 -2.62 -12.59 0.04
N LEU A 25 -3.89 -12.65 -0.40
CA LEU A 25 -4.83 -11.54 -0.24
C LEU A 25 -5.09 -11.21 1.23
N THR A 26 -5.19 -12.20 2.08
CA THR A 26 -5.38 -12.00 3.53
C THR A 26 -4.15 -11.33 4.17
N LEU A 27 -2.95 -11.79 3.81
CA LEU A 27 -1.70 -11.18 4.27
C LEU A 27 -1.55 -9.74 3.76
N ALA A 28 -1.87 -9.49 2.48
CA ALA A 28 -1.81 -8.16 1.89
C ALA A 28 -2.72 -7.16 2.63
N ARG A 29 -3.95 -7.55 2.98
CA ARG A 29 -4.87 -6.71 3.77
C ARG A 29 -4.32 -6.40 5.16
N ARG A 30 -3.67 -7.36 5.80
CA ARG A 30 -3.03 -7.15 7.10
C ARG A 30 -1.88 -6.15 6.99
N VAL A 31 -1.00 -6.32 6.00
CA VAL A 31 0.12 -5.39 5.75
C VAL A 31 -0.41 -3.98 5.44
N GLU A 32 -1.44 -3.85 4.60
CA GLU A 32 -2.08 -2.57 4.29
C GLU A 32 -2.65 -1.90 5.54
N SER A 33 -3.27 -2.67 6.44
CA SER A 33 -3.78 -2.15 7.71
C SER A 33 -2.67 -1.61 8.61
N GLU A 34 -1.55 -2.32 8.72
CA GLU A 34 -0.38 -1.88 9.50
C GLU A 34 0.25 -0.61 8.91
N LEU A 35 0.39 -0.54 7.58
CA LEU A 35 0.89 0.64 6.88
C LEU A 35 -0.04 1.84 7.10
N ASN A 36 -1.35 1.67 6.93
CA ASN A 36 -2.32 2.75 7.14
C ASN A 36 -2.30 3.24 8.60
N ALA A 37 -2.15 2.33 9.57
CA ALA A 37 -2.01 2.71 10.98
C ALA A 37 -0.74 3.55 11.22
N GLY A 38 0.40 3.17 10.62
CA GLY A 38 1.64 3.93 10.72
C GLY A 38 1.56 5.30 10.04
N LEU A 39 0.88 5.38 8.89
CA LEU A 39 0.75 6.60 8.11
C LEU A 39 -0.31 7.58 8.63
N ALA A 40 -1.18 7.16 9.56
CA ALA A 40 -2.29 7.96 10.05
C ALA A 40 -1.85 9.30 10.67
N ALA A 41 -0.71 9.33 11.38
CA ALA A 41 -0.16 10.55 11.98
C ALA A 41 0.27 11.59 10.92
N LEU A 42 0.48 11.18 9.68
CA LEU A 42 0.83 12.02 8.54
C LEU A 42 -0.41 12.39 7.69
N ASP A 43 -1.60 12.02 8.12
CA ASP A 43 -2.84 12.15 7.33
C ASP A 43 -2.74 11.47 5.95
N LEU A 44 -2.02 10.35 5.89
CA LEU A 44 -1.81 9.55 4.69
C LEU A 44 -2.46 8.17 4.81
N THR A 45 -2.80 7.63 3.65
CA THR A 45 -3.12 6.22 3.42
C THR A 45 -2.14 5.63 2.42
N VAL A 46 -2.07 4.30 2.32
CA VAL A 46 -1.24 3.60 1.32
C VAL A 46 -1.56 4.10 -0.10
N GLY A 47 -2.86 4.30 -0.42
CA GLY A 47 -3.28 4.81 -1.73
C GLY A 47 -2.78 6.24 -2.01
N ARG A 48 -2.86 7.14 -1.02
CA ARG A 48 -2.36 8.52 -1.16
C ARG A 48 -0.83 8.57 -1.25
N LEU A 49 -0.15 7.74 -0.46
CA LEU A 49 1.30 7.58 -0.52
C LEU A 49 1.74 7.08 -1.90
N GLY A 50 1.07 6.05 -2.44
CA GLY A 50 1.34 5.51 -3.77
C GLY A 50 1.19 6.58 -4.86
N LEU A 51 0.13 7.40 -4.78
CA LEU A 51 -0.08 8.49 -5.74
C LEU A 51 1.01 9.56 -5.66
N LEU A 52 1.44 9.96 -4.45
CA LEU A 52 2.59 10.87 -4.26
C LEU A 52 3.88 10.29 -4.84
N GLY A 53 4.11 8.98 -4.62
CA GLY A 53 5.26 8.26 -5.19
C GLY A 53 5.25 8.25 -6.72
N HIS A 54 4.09 8.01 -7.35
CA HIS A 54 3.96 8.06 -8.81
C HIS A 54 4.20 9.47 -9.37
N ILE A 55 3.67 10.51 -8.73
CA ILE A 55 3.89 11.90 -9.14
C ILE A 55 5.37 12.27 -9.00
N SER A 56 6.05 11.81 -7.96
CA SER A 56 7.49 12.01 -7.77
C SER A 56 8.32 11.30 -8.82
N GLY A 57 7.95 10.04 -9.13
CA GLY A 57 8.71 9.19 -10.05
C GLY A 57 8.53 9.56 -11.53
N VAL A 58 7.38 10.16 -11.88
CA VAL A 58 7.04 10.56 -13.26
C VAL A 58 6.51 12.01 -13.24
N PRO A 59 7.39 13.00 -13.11
CA PRO A 59 7.00 14.40 -13.13
C PRO A 59 6.27 14.75 -14.43
N GLY A 60 5.15 15.44 -14.33
CA GLY A 60 4.32 15.80 -15.49
C GLY A 60 3.40 14.68 -16.00
N ALA A 61 3.27 13.57 -15.26
CA ALA A 61 2.33 12.52 -15.63
C ALA A 61 0.91 13.06 -15.76
N SER A 62 0.18 12.56 -16.77
CA SER A 62 -1.24 12.85 -16.96
C SER A 62 -2.12 12.13 -15.93
N PHE A 63 -3.36 12.60 -15.76
CA PHE A 63 -4.34 11.91 -14.91
C PHE A 63 -4.58 10.45 -15.36
N SER A 64 -4.55 10.18 -16.66
CA SER A 64 -4.70 8.82 -17.19
C SER A 64 -3.51 7.94 -16.85
N GLU A 65 -2.28 8.46 -16.89
CA GLU A 65 -1.08 7.75 -16.49
C GLU A 65 -1.07 7.48 -14.97
N LEU A 66 -1.40 8.48 -14.16
CA LEU A 66 -1.53 8.31 -12.72
C LEU A 66 -2.59 7.28 -12.34
N ALA A 67 -3.75 7.31 -13.02
CA ALA A 67 -4.82 6.34 -12.82
C ALA A 67 -4.35 4.91 -13.14
N ARG A 68 -3.66 4.74 -14.28
CA ARG A 68 -3.11 3.44 -14.69
C ARG A 68 -2.06 2.92 -13.71
N MET A 69 -1.11 3.76 -13.30
CA MET A 69 -0.07 3.37 -12.33
C MET A 69 -0.64 3.02 -10.96
N SER A 70 -1.69 3.73 -10.54
CA SER A 70 -2.34 3.50 -9.23
C SER A 70 -3.43 2.42 -9.26
N GLY A 71 -3.77 1.88 -10.43
CA GLY A 71 -4.85 0.89 -10.58
C GLY A 71 -6.25 1.41 -10.22
N ILE A 72 -6.51 2.71 -10.44
CA ILE A 72 -7.78 3.38 -10.15
C ILE A 72 -8.39 3.99 -11.41
N SER A 73 -9.66 4.44 -11.31
CA SER A 73 -10.29 5.16 -12.43
C SER A 73 -9.68 6.57 -12.59
N VAL A 74 -9.76 7.12 -13.81
CA VAL A 74 -9.33 8.50 -14.09
C VAL A 74 -10.09 9.51 -13.22
N GLN A 75 -11.39 9.29 -12.98
CA GLN A 75 -12.19 10.10 -12.10
C GLN A 75 -11.69 10.06 -10.65
N SER A 76 -11.30 8.88 -10.15
CA SER A 76 -10.70 8.73 -8.83
C SER A 76 -9.35 9.44 -8.74
N ALA A 77 -8.52 9.36 -9.79
CA ALA A 77 -7.24 10.07 -9.87
C ALA A 77 -7.45 11.60 -9.81
N HIS A 78 -8.41 12.13 -10.57
CA HIS A 78 -8.78 13.56 -10.49
C HIS A 78 -9.17 13.98 -9.07
N THR A 79 -10.02 13.20 -8.41
CA THR A 79 -10.48 13.49 -7.05
C THR A 79 -9.32 13.48 -6.06
N ALA A 80 -8.45 12.47 -6.15
CA ALA A 80 -7.30 12.31 -5.27
C ALA A 80 -6.27 13.42 -5.47
N VAL A 81 -5.93 13.77 -6.72
CA VAL A 81 -5.00 14.86 -7.03
C VAL A 81 -5.55 16.21 -6.53
N LYS A 82 -6.84 16.48 -6.73
CA LYS A 82 -7.48 17.71 -6.19
C LYS A 82 -7.34 17.81 -4.67
N ALA A 83 -7.50 16.71 -3.96
CA ALA A 83 -7.32 16.68 -2.51
C ALA A 83 -5.86 16.96 -2.12
N LEU A 84 -4.88 16.42 -2.86
CA LEU A 84 -3.46 16.70 -2.63
C LEU A 84 -3.09 18.17 -2.96
N VAL A 85 -3.69 18.73 -4.00
CA VAL A 85 -3.53 20.17 -4.32
C VAL A 85 -4.10 21.04 -3.21
N ALA A 86 -5.31 20.73 -2.73
CA ALA A 86 -5.94 21.45 -1.61
C ALA A 86 -5.10 21.37 -0.33
N ALA A 87 -4.40 20.26 -0.11
CA ALA A 87 -3.46 20.07 1.00
C ALA A 87 -2.09 20.76 0.78
N GLY A 88 -1.85 21.38 -0.38
CA GLY A 88 -0.58 22.05 -0.70
C GLY A 88 0.59 21.10 -1.02
N LEU A 89 0.31 19.82 -1.25
CA LEU A 89 1.31 18.78 -1.48
C LEU A 89 1.67 18.59 -2.96
N VAL A 90 0.76 18.99 -3.84
CA VAL A 90 0.87 18.85 -5.30
C VAL A 90 0.49 20.17 -5.97
N ARG A 91 1.13 20.47 -7.08
CA ARG A 91 0.74 21.53 -8.01
C ARG A 91 0.21 20.90 -9.29
N ASP A 92 -0.94 21.39 -9.75
CA ASP A 92 -1.49 21.07 -11.07
C ASP A 92 -1.44 22.31 -11.95
N ARG A 93 -0.57 22.31 -12.95
CA ARG A 93 -0.41 23.39 -13.93
C ARG A 93 -1.14 23.10 -15.24
N THR A 94 -1.96 22.06 -15.28
CA THR A 94 -2.68 21.59 -16.50
C THR A 94 -3.74 22.59 -16.99
N ALA A 95 -3.94 23.71 -16.32
CA ALA A 95 -5.08 24.64 -16.49
C ALA A 95 -5.04 25.49 -17.77
N ARG A 96 -4.07 25.30 -18.69
CA ARG A 96 -4.05 25.98 -20.00
C ARG A 96 -4.28 24.98 -21.11
N ALA A 97 -5.38 25.17 -21.85
CA ALA A 97 -5.69 24.39 -23.03
C ALA A 97 -4.47 24.31 -23.97
N GLY A 98 -4.03 23.08 -24.30
CA GLY A 98 -2.90 22.82 -25.17
C GLY A 98 -1.53 22.67 -24.50
N SER A 99 -1.40 22.80 -23.17
CA SER A 99 -0.16 22.47 -22.46
C SER A 99 -0.17 21.01 -22.00
N ALA A 100 1.02 20.37 -22.04
CA ALA A 100 1.22 19.05 -21.46
C ALA A 100 0.80 19.05 -19.98
N SER A 101 0.32 17.92 -19.48
CA SER A 101 0.03 17.73 -18.06
C SER A 101 1.25 18.11 -17.22
N ALA A 102 1.05 18.84 -16.16
CA ALA A 102 2.12 19.33 -15.29
C ALA A 102 1.74 19.15 -13.81
N ILE A 103 1.50 17.89 -13.44
CA ILE A 103 1.24 17.48 -12.06
C ILE A 103 2.59 17.19 -11.41
N GLU A 104 2.93 17.95 -10.37
CA GLU A 104 4.23 17.89 -9.70
C GLU A 104 4.08 18.00 -8.18
N LEU A 105 5.01 17.41 -7.43
CA LEU A 105 5.09 17.64 -5.99
C LEU A 105 5.51 19.08 -5.67
N THR A 106 5.00 19.59 -4.57
CA THR A 106 5.56 20.77 -3.92
C THR A 106 6.73 20.37 -3.00
N ALA A 107 7.51 21.35 -2.50
CA ALA A 107 8.52 21.06 -1.49
C ALA A 107 7.93 20.40 -0.22
N ASP A 108 6.70 20.76 0.15
CA ASP A 108 5.96 20.12 1.26
C ASP A 108 5.57 18.68 0.92
N GLY A 109 5.14 18.43 -0.32
CA GLY A 109 4.85 17.08 -0.81
C GLY A 109 6.09 16.19 -0.81
N GLU A 110 7.23 16.69 -1.23
CA GLU A 110 8.51 15.96 -1.19
C GLU A 110 8.94 15.64 0.25
N ARG A 111 8.82 16.61 1.16
CA ARG A 111 9.13 16.38 2.58
C ARG A 111 8.22 15.31 3.18
N LEU A 112 6.92 15.41 2.93
CA LEU A 112 5.95 14.42 3.41
C LEU A 112 6.23 13.03 2.87
N LEU A 113 6.57 12.91 1.57
CA LEU A 113 6.92 11.63 0.95
C LEU A 113 8.15 11.00 1.61
N ARG A 114 9.19 11.77 1.92
CA ARG A 114 10.38 11.28 2.64
C ARG A 114 10.03 10.77 4.03
N THR A 115 9.27 11.56 4.81
CA THR A 115 8.84 11.15 6.16
C THR A 115 7.96 9.90 6.11
N ALA A 116 7.06 9.81 5.11
CA ALA A 116 6.25 8.62 4.92
C ALA A 116 7.07 7.37 4.56
N GLN A 117 8.15 7.53 3.80
CA GLN A 117 9.09 6.43 3.49
C GLN A 117 9.81 5.93 4.75
N GLU A 118 10.14 6.80 5.71
CA GLU A 118 10.70 6.40 7.01
C GLU A 118 9.68 5.55 7.79
N VAL A 119 8.41 5.98 7.83
CA VAL A 119 7.33 5.20 8.45
C VAL A 119 7.15 3.83 7.78
N VAL A 120 7.18 3.76 6.46
CA VAL A 120 7.11 2.47 5.73
C VAL A 120 8.28 1.58 6.12
N THR A 121 9.49 2.12 6.21
CA THR A 121 10.69 1.36 6.63
C THR A 121 10.54 0.81 8.05
N GLU A 122 9.99 1.59 8.97
CA GLU A 122 9.72 1.13 10.34
C GLU A 122 8.68 -0.01 10.38
N VAL A 123 7.63 0.08 9.56
CA VAL A 123 6.63 -0.99 9.43
C VAL A 123 7.25 -2.25 8.84
N ASP A 124 8.04 -2.10 7.78
CA ASP A 124 8.74 -3.23 7.13
C ASP A 124 9.70 -3.92 8.12
N GLU A 125 10.49 -3.16 8.88
CA GLU A 125 11.39 -3.72 9.88
C GLU A 125 10.63 -4.47 10.99
N ARG A 126 9.48 -3.95 11.42
CA ARG A 126 8.64 -4.62 12.41
C ARG A 126 8.01 -5.91 11.88
N LEU A 127 7.54 -5.92 10.64
CA LEU A 127 6.83 -7.06 10.06
C LEU A 127 7.78 -8.13 9.49
N PHE A 128 8.90 -7.71 8.88
CA PHE A 128 9.78 -8.56 8.07
C PHE A 128 11.26 -8.44 8.41
N GLY A 129 11.63 -7.55 9.36
CA GLY A 129 13.01 -7.27 9.73
C GLY A 129 13.64 -8.34 10.63
N ALA A 130 14.82 -8.03 11.16
CA ALA A 130 15.65 -8.97 11.90
C ALA A 130 14.98 -9.52 13.18
N ALA A 131 14.14 -8.71 13.83
CA ALA A 131 13.41 -9.09 15.05
C ALA A 131 12.09 -9.83 14.78
N ALA A 132 11.63 -9.89 13.52
CA ALA A 132 10.42 -10.59 13.15
C ALA A 132 10.59 -12.11 13.20
N ASP A 133 9.47 -12.84 13.25
CA ASP A 133 9.46 -14.30 13.16
C ASP A 133 10.25 -14.81 11.92
N PRO A 134 11.00 -15.90 12.02
CA PRO A 134 11.79 -16.43 10.89
C PRO A 134 10.98 -16.69 9.62
N VAL A 135 9.70 -17.07 9.74
CA VAL A 135 8.81 -17.26 8.57
C VAL A 135 8.48 -15.93 7.93
N GLN A 136 8.16 -14.91 8.73
CA GLN A 136 7.86 -13.56 8.24
C GLN A 136 9.07 -12.94 7.52
N ARG A 137 10.28 -13.08 8.06
CA ARG A 137 11.51 -12.64 7.39
C ARG A 137 11.70 -13.28 6.01
N ARG A 138 11.47 -14.62 5.92
CA ARG A 138 11.55 -15.32 4.63
C ARG A 138 10.48 -14.83 3.65
N ILE A 139 9.27 -14.55 4.11
CA ILE A 139 8.21 -13.98 3.28
C ILE A 139 8.64 -12.62 2.73
N GLY A 140 9.15 -11.72 3.57
CA GLY A 140 9.62 -10.41 3.14
C GLY A 140 10.70 -10.49 2.07
N THR A 141 11.72 -11.33 2.29
CA THR A 141 12.78 -11.59 1.29
C THR A 141 12.20 -12.14 -0.01
N ALA A 142 11.36 -13.16 0.08
CA ALA A 142 10.78 -13.82 -1.10
C ALA A 142 9.91 -12.87 -1.93
N VAL A 143 9.13 -11.97 -1.29
CA VAL A 143 8.31 -10.99 -1.98
C VAL A 143 9.18 -9.98 -2.74
N VAL A 144 10.24 -9.48 -2.12
CA VAL A 144 11.17 -8.53 -2.77
C VAL A 144 11.88 -9.21 -3.95
N ASP A 145 12.34 -10.44 -3.79
CA ASP A 145 13.02 -11.19 -4.85
C ASP A 145 12.07 -11.54 -6.01
N ALA A 146 10.83 -11.92 -5.71
CA ALA A 146 9.81 -12.16 -6.73
C ALA A 146 9.52 -10.89 -7.55
N PHE A 147 9.40 -9.73 -6.90
CA PHE A 147 9.17 -8.46 -7.59
C PHE A 147 10.36 -8.09 -8.50
N ARG A 148 11.60 -8.28 -8.05
CA ARG A 148 12.80 -8.05 -8.87
C ARG A 148 12.87 -8.97 -10.09
N GLY A 149 12.44 -10.22 -9.95
CA GLY A 149 12.37 -11.19 -11.04
C GLY A 149 11.27 -10.91 -12.07
N MET A 150 10.25 -10.13 -11.75
CA MET A 150 9.19 -9.73 -12.68
C MET A 150 9.57 -8.54 -13.56
N GLY A 151 10.65 -7.84 -13.27
CA GLY A 151 11.12 -6.63 -13.96
C GLY A 151 12.16 -6.90 -15.07
N THR A 152 12.42 -8.17 -15.40
CA THR A 152 13.25 -8.62 -16.52
C THR A 152 12.38 -9.26 -17.58
#